data_c2585cc2a648637dc65f35b95361ea9f
#
_entry.id   c2585cc2a648637dc65f35b95361ea9f
#
_cell.length_a   1.000
_cell.length_b   1.000
_cell.length_c   1.000
_cell.angle_alpha   90.00
_cell.angle_beta   90.00
_cell.angle_gamma   90.00
#
_symmetry.space_group_name_H-M   'P 1'
#
loop_
_entity.id
_entity.type
_entity.pdbx_description
1 polymer ?
#
loop_
_entity_poly.entity_id
_entity_poly.type
_entity_poly.pdbx_seq_one_letter_code
_entity_poly.pdbx_strand_id
1 'polypeptide(L)'
;MTPAARIAAVIEILAEMQAANAAGTLLGRQAGQWLRAGLQRRRYAGSGDRAAVGDLFWKIQRGRTRLGWHLASIDAPENPRNITLAALVLMEQKSAVLPQLFSAEIAHAPAPLDEREAALVAMLETRDFTDPAMPKHIALEWPEWLMADAKAGLGDGMARELAALMREAPTDVRINPLKQPDRRRLRDQLAGRG
;
A
#
# COMPACT_ATOMS: atom_id res chain seq x y z
N MET A 1 13.86 10.13 8.67
CA MET A 1 14.07 8.66 8.59
C MET A 1 14.81 8.34 7.28
N THR A 2 15.65 7.30 7.24
CA THR A 2 16.18 6.78 5.98
C THR A 2 15.06 6.09 5.17
N PRO A 3 15.18 5.94 3.84
CA PRO A 3 14.23 5.15 3.05
C PRO A 3 14.04 3.73 3.59
N ALA A 4 15.12 3.07 4.02
CA ALA A 4 15.09 1.74 4.64
C ALA A 4 14.27 1.72 5.95
N ALA A 5 14.48 2.70 6.83
CA ALA A 5 13.72 2.81 8.08
C ALA A 5 12.23 3.09 7.87
N ARG A 6 11.83 3.76 6.77
CA ARG A 6 10.41 3.93 6.40
C ARG A 6 9.78 2.59 6.02
N ILE A 7 10.51 1.74 5.28
CA ILE A 7 10.06 0.38 4.92
C ILE A 7 9.91 -0.49 6.18
N ALA A 8 10.90 -0.47 7.08
CA ALA A 8 10.80 -1.18 8.36
C ALA A 8 9.55 -0.75 9.15
N ALA A 9 9.26 0.56 9.19
CA ALA A 9 8.06 1.07 9.85
C ALA A 9 6.76 0.51 9.24
N VAL A 10 6.68 0.38 7.91
CA VAL A 10 5.51 -0.23 7.24
C VAL A 10 5.39 -1.70 7.61
N ILE A 11 6.48 -2.47 7.54
CA ILE A 11 6.49 -3.90 7.90
C ILE A 11 6.01 -4.09 9.36
N GLU A 12 6.51 -3.29 10.30
CA GLU A 12 6.12 -3.37 11.71
C GLU A 12 4.64 -3.04 11.93
N ILE A 13 4.11 -2.00 11.27
CA ILE A 13 2.69 -1.63 11.37
C ILE A 13 1.79 -2.74 10.80
N LEU A 14 2.18 -3.34 9.68
CA LEU A 14 1.46 -4.48 9.09
C LEU A 14 1.52 -5.72 9.99
N ALA A 15 2.68 -5.96 10.64
CA ALA A 15 2.85 -7.09 11.57
C ALA A 15 1.95 -6.96 12.80
N GLU A 16 1.85 -5.79 13.38
CA GLU A 16 0.94 -5.51 14.50
C GLU A 16 -0.54 -5.72 14.10
N MET A 17 -0.91 -5.25 12.89
CA MET A 17 -2.26 -5.43 12.36
C MET A 17 -2.56 -6.91 12.12
N GLN A 18 -1.62 -7.68 11.58
CA GLN A 18 -1.78 -9.12 11.35
C GLN A 18 -1.88 -9.90 12.68
N ALA A 19 -1.03 -9.58 13.65
CA ALA A 19 -1.06 -10.21 14.97
C ALA A 19 -2.39 -9.96 15.69
N ALA A 20 -2.92 -8.75 15.63
CA ALA A 20 -4.22 -8.40 16.21
C ALA A 20 -5.38 -9.12 15.51
N ASN A 21 -5.30 -9.32 14.19
CA ASN A 21 -6.27 -10.11 13.44
C ASN A 21 -6.26 -11.58 13.89
N ALA A 22 -5.08 -12.18 13.96
CA ALA A 22 -4.93 -13.55 14.40
C ALA A 22 -5.42 -13.77 15.85
N ALA A 23 -5.25 -12.77 16.73
CA ALA A 23 -5.74 -12.81 18.10
C ALA A 23 -7.25 -12.50 18.25
N GLY A 24 -7.97 -12.23 17.15
CA GLY A 24 -9.39 -11.83 17.19
C GLY A 24 -9.64 -10.47 17.88
N THR A 25 -8.58 -9.68 18.11
CA THR A 25 -8.66 -8.38 18.82
C THR A 25 -8.78 -7.19 17.88
N LEU A 26 -8.99 -7.42 16.58
CA LEU A 26 -9.21 -6.36 15.59
C LEU A 26 -10.47 -5.54 15.84
N LEU A 27 -11.39 -5.99 16.67
CA LEU A 27 -12.70 -5.45 17.04
C LEU A 27 -12.93 -3.99 16.55
N GLY A 28 -13.35 -3.84 15.27
CA GLY A 28 -13.71 -2.55 14.69
C GLY A 28 -12.54 -1.59 14.39
N ARG A 29 -11.28 -1.98 14.59
CA ARG A 29 -10.14 -1.12 14.33
C ARG A 29 -9.79 -1.08 12.85
N GLN A 30 -9.97 0.06 12.22
CA GLN A 30 -9.69 0.26 10.79
C GLN A 30 -8.18 0.38 10.52
N ALA A 31 -7.74 0.04 9.30
CA ALA A 31 -6.34 0.13 8.86
C ALA A 31 -5.69 1.50 9.16
N GLY A 32 -6.43 2.60 8.95
CA GLY A 32 -5.96 3.96 9.25
C GLY A 32 -5.66 4.22 10.73
N GLN A 33 -6.31 3.52 11.66
CA GLN A 33 -6.03 3.63 13.09
C GLN A 33 -4.71 2.93 13.46
N TRP A 34 -4.39 1.81 12.80
CA TRP A 34 -3.10 1.12 12.94
C TRP A 34 -1.96 1.99 12.41
N LEU A 35 -2.13 2.56 11.21
CA LEU A 35 -1.16 3.50 10.65
C LEU A 35 -0.92 4.69 11.58
N ARG A 36 -2.00 5.32 12.07
CA ARG A 36 -1.90 6.46 12.99
C ARG A 36 -1.16 6.10 14.28
N ALA A 37 -1.51 4.98 14.92
CA ALA A 37 -0.85 4.51 16.14
C ALA A 37 0.63 4.21 15.91
N GLY A 38 0.97 3.55 14.80
CA GLY A 38 2.35 3.27 14.40
C GLY A 38 3.17 4.55 14.19
N LEU A 39 2.59 5.56 13.54
CA LEU A 39 3.24 6.86 13.32
C LEU A 39 3.35 7.69 14.59
N GLN A 40 2.39 7.59 15.51
CA GLN A 40 2.45 8.30 16.81
C GLN A 40 3.62 7.81 17.68
N ARG A 41 3.94 6.52 17.66
CA ARG A 41 5.11 5.96 18.37
C ARG A 41 6.44 6.44 17.80
N ARG A 42 6.46 6.85 16.52
CA ARG A 42 7.65 7.35 15.82
C ARG A 42 7.68 8.88 15.81
N ARG A 43 7.78 9.47 17.01
CA ARG A 43 7.73 10.94 17.20
C ARG A 43 8.83 11.69 16.42
N TYR A 44 9.95 11.02 16.13
CA TYR A 44 11.08 11.54 15.37
C TYR A 44 10.82 11.62 13.86
N ALA A 45 9.72 11.01 13.36
CA ALA A 45 9.36 11.05 11.95
C ALA A 45 8.79 12.44 11.58
N GLY A 46 9.46 13.13 10.65
CA GLY A 46 8.97 14.38 10.06
C GLY A 46 7.74 14.17 9.17
N SER A 47 7.17 15.26 8.65
CA SER A 47 5.98 15.21 7.78
C SER A 47 6.22 14.39 6.51
N GLY A 48 7.35 14.56 5.84
CA GLY A 48 7.73 13.79 4.66
C GLY A 48 7.91 12.29 4.95
N ASP A 49 8.47 11.93 6.13
CA ASP A 49 8.58 10.52 6.53
C ASP A 49 7.21 9.90 6.76
N ARG A 50 6.32 10.63 7.44
CA ARG A 50 4.94 10.19 7.71
C ARG A 50 4.15 10.00 6.43
N ALA A 51 4.29 10.92 5.47
CA ALA A 51 3.70 10.79 4.14
C ALA A 51 4.20 9.53 3.43
N ALA A 52 5.53 9.34 3.31
CA ALA A 52 6.12 8.20 2.63
C ALA A 52 5.74 6.83 3.25
N VAL A 53 5.68 6.74 4.59
CA VAL A 53 5.18 5.53 5.29
C VAL A 53 3.70 5.32 4.99
N GLY A 54 2.90 6.40 5.04
CA GLY A 54 1.47 6.35 4.73
C GLY A 54 1.20 5.90 3.29
N ASP A 55 1.93 6.47 2.33
CA ASP A 55 1.78 6.15 0.90
C ASP A 55 2.04 4.68 0.61
N LEU A 56 3.17 4.13 1.09
CA LEU A 56 3.48 2.71 0.91
C LEU A 56 2.46 1.81 1.63
N PHE A 57 2.09 2.16 2.87
CA PHE A 57 1.07 1.41 3.62
C PHE A 57 -0.27 1.35 2.86
N TRP A 58 -0.75 2.48 2.36
CA TRP A 58 -2.02 2.53 1.62
C TRP A 58 -1.95 1.89 0.24
N LYS A 59 -0.80 1.95 -0.45
CA LYS A 59 -0.58 1.19 -1.69
C LYS A 59 -0.73 -0.31 -1.43
N ILE A 60 -0.08 -0.82 -0.38
CA ILE A 60 -0.21 -2.23 0.01
C ILE A 60 -1.67 -2.57 0.36
N GLN A 61 -2.36 -1.75 1.13
CA GLN A 61 -3.76 -2.01 1.49
C GLN A 61 -4.67 -2.04 0.26
N ARG A 62 -4.50 -1.12 -0.69
CA ARG A 62 -5.30 -1.08 -1.92
C ARG A 62 -4.98 -2.20 -2.91
N GLY A 63 -3.78 -2.75 -2.88
CA GLY A 63 -3.36 -3.85 -3.74
C GLY A 63 -3.26 -5.19 -3.04
N ARG A 64 -3.83 -5.32 -1.84
CA ARG A 64 -3.61 -6.45 -0.94
C ARG A 64 -3.96 -7.79 -1.54
N THR A 65 -5.10 -7.87 -2.24
CA THR A 65 -5.60 -9.11 -2.81
C THR A 65 -4.73 -9.57 -3.99
N ARG A 66 -4.32 -8.65 -4.86
CA ARG A 66 -3.39 -8.96 -5.97
C ARG A 66 -2.01 -9.36 -5.46
N LEU A 67 -1.46 -8.64 -4.47
CA LEU A 67 -0.18 -8.99 -3.85
C LEU A 67 -0.23 -10.38 -3.22
N GLY A 68 -1.31 -10.70 -2.48
CA GLY A 68 -1.53 -12.03 -1.90
C GLY A 68 -1.64 -13.12 -2.97
N TRP A 69 -2.32 -12.85 -4.09
CA TRP A 69 -2.41 -13.78 -5.21
C TRP A 69 -1.02 -14.09 -5.83
N HIS A 70 -0.18 -13.07 -6.01
CA HIS A 70 1.18 -13.26 -6.49
C HIS A 70 1.99 -14.13 -5.55
N LEU A 71 1.92 -13.87 -4.24
CA LEU A 71 2.62 -14.69 -3.24
C LEU A 71 2.12 -16.13 -3.25
N ALA A 72 0.81 -16.34 -3.27
CA ALA A 72 0.20 -17.68 -3.31
C ALA A 72 0.60 -18.45 -4.58
N SER A 73 0.68 -17.77 -5.73
CA SER A 73 1.05 -18.40 -7.01
C SER A 73 2.50 -18.89 -7.10
N ILE A 74 3.34 -18.51 -6.14
CA ILE A 74 4.75 -18.95 -6.02
C ILE A 74 5.00 -19.66 -4.68
N ASP A 75 3.95 -20.10 -4.02
CA ASP A 75 3.99 -20.81 -2.72
C ASP A 75 4.74 -20.03 -1.62
N ALA A 76 4.69 -18.70 -1.65
CA ALA A 76 5.29 -17.83 -0.66
C ALA A 76 4.27 -17.43 0.41
N PRO A 77 4.63 -17.46 1.71
CA PRO A 77 3.71 -17.10 2.78
C PRO A 77 3.33 -15.61 2.73
N GLU A 78 2.03 -15.32 2.92
CA GLU A 78 1.55 -13.95 3.05
C GLU A 78 1.81 -13.41 4.46
N ASN A 79 3.02 -12.92 4.67
CA ASN A 79 3.41 -12.22 5.88
C ASN A 79 3.72 -10.73 5.58
N PRO A 80 3.80 -9.86 6.60
CA PRO A 80 4.05 -8.42 6.42
C PRO A 80 5.30 -8.09 5.62
N ARG A 81 6.34 -8.89 5.75
CA ARG A 81 7.60 -8.67 5.05
C ARG A 81 7.51 -9.07 3.58
N ASN A 82 6.96 -10.24 3.27
CA ASN A 82 6.78 -10.71 1.90
C ASN A 82 5.79 -9.83 1.12
N ILE A 83 4.69 -9.40 1.74
CA ILE A 83 3.74 -8.49 1.08
C ILE A 83 4.37 -7.12 0.79
N THR A 84 5.25 -6.65 1.68
CA THR A 84 6.00 -5.40 1.45
C THR A 84 7.02 -5.56 0.33
N LEU A 85 7.76 -6.68 0.28
CA LEU A 85 8.67 -7.00 -0.82
C LEU A 85 7.92 -7.06 -2.16
N ALA A 86 6.80 -7.79 -2.21
CA ALA A 86 5.97 -7.86 -3.41
C ALA A 86 5.48 -6.47 -3.88
N ALA A 87 5.08 -5.60 -2.96
CA ALA A 87 4.68 -4.24 -3.30
C ALA A 87 5.86 -3.41 -3.85
N LEU A 88 7.05 -3.51 -3.25
CA LEU A 88 8.23 -2.80 -3.71
C LEU A 88 8.68 -3.25 -5.11
N VAL A 89 8.53 -4.54 -5.42
CA VAL A 89 8.86 -5.08 -6.75
C VAL A 89 7.78 -4.73 -7.78
N LEU A 90 6.53 -5.13 -7.52
CA LEU A 90 5.45 -5.09 -8.52
C LEU A 90 4.83 -3.69 -8.71
N MET A 91 4.78 -2.88 -7.64
CA MET A 91 4.11 -1.57 -7.68
C MET A 91 5.10 -0.40 -7.75
N GLU A 92 6.28 -0.53 -7.13
CA GLU A 92 7.28 0.53 -7.04
C GLU A 92 8.48 0.31 -7.98
N GLN A 93 8.60 -0.89 -8.58
CA GLN A 93 9.71 -1.28 -9.48
C GLN A 93 11.10 -1.03 -8.85
N LYS A 94 11.23 -1.34 -7.56
CA LYS A 94 12.43 -1.06 -6.75
C LYS A 94 13.34 -2.27 -6.50
N SER A 95 13.19 -3.34 -7.26
CA SER A 95 13.98 -4.56 -7.07
C SER A 95 15.49 -4.32 -7.03
N ALA A 96 16.02 -3.52 -7.94
CA ALA A 96 17.46 -3.23 -8.04
C ALA A 96 18.05 -2.55 -6.78
N VAL A 97 17.24 -1.86 -5.98
CA VAL A 97 17.68 -1.16 -4.76
C VAL A 97 17.33 -1.90 -3.47
N LEU A 98 16.64 -3.04 -3.55
CA LEU A 98 16.27 -3.83 -2.36
C LEU A 98 17.46 -4.22 -1.49
N PRO A 99 18.63 -4.66 -2.02
CA PRO A 99 19.78 -4.98 -1.18
C PRO A 99 20.29 -3.80 -0.34
N GLN A 100 20.07 -2.56 -0.83
CA GLN A 100 20.43 -1.35 -0.10
C GLN A 100 19.37 -0.96 0.93
N LEU A 101 18.10 -1.32 0.71
CA LEU A 101 16.98 -1.01 1.59
C LEU A 101 16.81 -2.04 2.72
N PHE A 102 17.27 -3.28 2.49
CA PHE A 102 17.27 -4.40 3.44
C PHE A 102 18.71 -4.72 3.82
N SER A 103 19.26 -4.01 4.78
CA SER A 103 20.70 -4.05 5.10
C SER A 103 20.94 -4.03 6.60
N ALA A 104 21.87 -4.84 7.07
CA ALA A 104 22.33 -4.83 8.45
C ALA A 104 23.21 -3.59 8.79
N GLU A 105 23.75 -2.91 7.77
CA GLU A 105 24.66 -1.77 7.95
C GLU A 105 23.90 -0.45 8.18
N ILE A 106 22.61 -0.40 7.80
CA ILE A 106 21.79 0.80 7.91
C ILE A 106 20.96 0.73 9.19
N ALA A 107 21.13 1.69 10.07
CA ALA A 107 20.36 1.77 11.30
C ALA A 107 18.85 1.80 11.03
N HIS A 108 18.11 0.95 11.72
CA HIS A 108 16.66 0.78 11.59
C HIS A 108 16.18 0.30 10.21
N ALA A 109 17.05 -0.24 9.37
CA ALA A 109 16.62 -0.94 8.16
C ALA A 109 16.03 -2.32 8.50
N PRO A 110 15.17 -2.87 7.63
CA PRO A 110 14.82 -4.29 7.73
C PRO A 110 16.07 -5.15 7.55
N ALA A 111 16.10 -6.33 8.17
CA ALA A 111 17.20 -7.30 8.01
C ALA A 111 17.47 -7.58 6.52
N PRO A 112 18.71 -7.94 6.12
CA PRO A 112 19.02 -8.37 4.76
C PRO A 112 18.05 -9.45 4.27
N LEU A 113 17.89 -9.53 2.95
CA LEU A 113 17.07 -10.59 2.34
C LEU A 113 17.75 -11.94 2.56
N ASP A 114 16.99 -12.94 2.97
CA ASP A 114 17.44 -14.32 2.95
C ASP A 114 17.35 -14.92 1.53
N GLU A 115 17.83 -16.17 1.35
CA GLU A 115 17.83 -16.84 0.06
C GLU A 115 16.41 -17.03 -0.51
N ARG A 116 15.41 -17.29 0.34
CA ARG A 116 14.01 -17.47 -0.07
C ARG A 116 13.40 -16.15 -0.53
N GLU A 117 13.70 -15.08 0.18
CA GLU A 117 13.24 -13.73 -0.18
C GLU A 117 13.92 -13.23 -1.46
N ALA A 118 15.20 -13.52 -1.67
CA ALA A 118 15.89 -13.20 -2.91
C ALA A 118 15.28 -13.98 -4.10
N ALA A 119 14.96 -15.25 -3.93
CA ALA A 119 14.26 -16.05 -4.93
C ALA A 119 12.84 -15.52 -5.20
N LEU A 120 12.10 -15.13 -4.16
CA LEU A 120 10.79 -14.50 -4.28
C LEU A 120 10.87 -13.22 -5.13
N VAL A 121 11.82 -12.34 -4.83
CA VAL A 121 12.04 -11.10 -5.60
C VAL A 121 12.29 -11.41 -7.07
N ALA A 122 13.20 -12.33 -7.38
CA ALA A 122 13.52 -12.72 -8.76
C ALA A 122 12.31 -13.28 -9.52
N MET A 123 11.43 -14.04 -8.85
CA MET A 123 10.20 -14.55 -9.46
C MET A 123 9.18 -13.43 -9.72
N LEU A 124 9.11 -12.43 -8.87
CA LEU A 124 8.17 -11.31 -9.00
C LEU A 124 8.62 -10.27 -10.03
N GLU A 125 9.93 -10.10 -10.26
CA GLU A 125 10.46 -9.13 -11.24
C GLU A 125 9.98 -9.39 -12.68
N THR A 126 9.63 -10.63 -13.01
CA THR A 126 9.17 -11.01 -14.35
C THR A 126 7.65 -10.88 -14.52
N ARG A 127 6.93 -10.35 -13.53
CA ARG A 127 5.47 -10.30 -13.51
C ARG A 127 4.94 -8.88 -13.55
N ASP A 128 3.79 -8.73 -14.18
CA ASP A 128 3.00 -7.51 -14.08
C ASP A 128 2.14 -7.53 -12.81
N PHE A 129 1.97 -6.38 -12.17
CA PHE A 129 1.12 -6.27 -10.97
C PHE A 129 -0.32 -6.72 -11.20
N THR A 130 -0.86 -6.54 -12.41
CA THR A 130 -2.14 -7.11 -12.83
C THR A 130 -1.88 -8.18 -13.87
N ASP A 131 -1.83 -9.44 -13.44
CA ASP A 131 -1.57 -10.58 -14.30
C ASP A 131 -2.86 -10.99 -15.02
N PRO A 132 -2.83 -11.29 -16.35
CA PRO A 132 -3.99 -11.77 -17.08
C PRO A 132 -4.60 -13.07 -16.55
N ALA A 133 -3.82 -13.89 -15.84
CA ALA A 133 -4.29 -15.13 -15.21
C ALA A 133 -5.06 -14.91 -13.90
N MET A 134 -5.08 -13.68 -13.37
CA MET A 134 -5.81 -13.38 -12.14
C MET A 134 -7.32 -13.59 -12.32
N PRO A 135 -8.00 -14.25 -11.37
CA PRO A 135 -9.45 -14.20 -11.27
C PRO A 135 -9.94 -12.74 -11.24
N LYS A 136 -11.06 -12.49 -11.91
CA LYS A 136 -11.57 -11.11 -12.09
C LYS A 136 -11.79 -10.36 -10.77
N HIS A 137 -12.28 -11.04 -9.73
CA HIS A 137 -12.49 -10.44 -8.42
C HIS A 137 -11.15 -10.03 -7.77
N ILE A 138 -10.09 -10.82 -7.96
CA ILE A 138 -8.73 -10.50 -7.49
C ILE A 138 -8.18 -9.28 -8.24
N ALA A 139 -8.24 -9.30 -9.57
CA ALA A 139 -7.75 -8.18 -10.40
C ALA A 139 -8.46 -6.84 -10.08
N LEU A 140 -9.72 -6.91 -9.64
CA LEU A 140 -10.52 -5.73 -9.25
C LEU A 140 -10.45 -5.40 -7.74
N GLU A 141 -9.67 -6.13 -6.94
CA GLU A 141 -9.60 -5.95 -5.47
C GLU A 141 -10.99 -5.96 -4.82
N TRP A 142 -11.90 -6.81 -5.32
CA TRP A 142 -13.29 -6.86 -4.89
C TRP A 142 -13.63 -8.24 -4.31
N PRO A 143 -14.36 -8.33 -3.20
CA PRO A 143 -14.75 -9.63 -2.65
C PRO A 143 -15.55 -10.45 -3.65
N GLU A 144 -15.21 -11.74 -3.81
CA GLU A 144 -15.87 -12.62 -4.77
C GLU A 144 -17.38 -12.68 -4.57
N TRP A 145 -17.81 -12.77 -3.30
CA TRP A 145 -19.24 -12.84 -2.94
C TRP A 145 -20.03 -11.58 -3.29
N LEU A 146 -19.38 -10.43 -3.49
CA LEU A 146 -20.03 -9.17 -3.93
C LEU A 146 -20.01 -8.96 -5.45
N MET A 147 -19.39 -9.86 -6.23
CA MET A 147 -19.24 -9.66 -7.68
C MET A 147 -20.60 -9.65 -8.40
N ALA A 148 -21.55 -10.47 -7.96
CA ALA A 148 -22.89 -10.51 -8.55
C ALA A 148 -23.64 -9.20 -8.31
N ASP A 149 -23.61 -8.68 -7.08
CA ASP A 149 -24.28 -7.43 -6.71
C ASP A 149 -23.62 -6.23 -7.42
N ALA A 150 -22.28 -6.21 -7.50
CA ALA A 150 -21.56 -5.19 -8.25
C ALA A 150 -21.96 -5.20 -9.74
N LYS A 151 -22.11 -6.38 -10.35
CA LYS A 151 -22.55 -6.50 -11.74
C LYS A 151 -24.00 -6.05 -11.92
N ALA A 152 -24.88 -6.38 -10.99
CA ALA A 152 -26.28 -5.95 -11.02
C ALA A 152 -26.42 -4.43 -10.89
N GLY A 153 -25.63 -3.79 -10.00
CA GLY A 153 -25.70 -2.36 -9.75
C GLY A 153 -24.96 -1.49 -10.78
N LEU A 154 -23.81 -1.96 -11.29
CA LEU A 154 -22.93 -1.17 -12.17
C LEU A 154 -22.98 -1.59 -13.65
N GLY A 155 -23.67 -2.69 -13.96
CA GLY A 155 -23.83 -3.17 -15.34
C GLY A 155 -22.50 -3.40 -16.05
N ASP A 156 -22.40 -2.97 -17.30
CA ASP A 156 -21.19 -3.11 -18.13
C ASP A 156 -20.05 -2.18 -17.68
N GLY A 157 -20.36 -1.14 -16.91
CA GLY A 157 -19.37 -0.24 -16.31
C GLY A 157 -18.62 -0.80 -15.10
N MET A 158 -19.02 -1.96 -14.55
CA MET A 158 -18.52 -2.50 -13.29
C MET A 158 -16.98 -2.49 -13.20
N ALA A 159 -16.29 -3.03 -14.19
CA ALA A 159 -14.83 -3.13 -14.12
C ALA A 159 -14.15 -1.75 -14.09
N ARG A 160 -14.67 -0.78 -14.85
CA ARG A 160 -14.17 0.60 -14.87
C ARG A 160 -14.41 1.29 -13.53
N GLU A 161 -15.60 1.15 -12.97
CA GLU A 161 -15.96 1.79 -11.70
C GLU A 161 -15.17 1.19 -10.52
N LEU A 162 -15.05 -0.15 -10.44
CA LEU A 162 -14.26 -0.80 -9.40
C LEU A 162 -12.76 -0.43 -9.52
N ALA A 163 -12.21 -0.38 -10.74
CA ALA A 163 -10.84 0.07 -10.96
C ALA A 163 -10.65 1.55 -10.55
N ALA A 164 -11.66 2.39 -10.73
CA ALA A 164 -11.61 3.79 -10.31
C ALA A 164 -11.56 3.94 -8.78
N LEU A 165 -12.27 3.06 -8.03
CA LEU A 165 -12.23 3.05 -6.57
C LEU A 165 -10.85 2.68 -5.99
N MET A 166 -10.02 1.96 -6.76
CA MET A 166 -8.66 1.59 -6.33
C MET A 166 -7.63 2.70 -6.58
N ARG A 167 -7.98 3.74 -7.30
CA ARG A 167 -7.08 4.88 -7.51
C ARG A 167 -6.93 5.70 -6.23
N GLU A 168 -5.79 6.34 -6.10
CA GLU A 168 -5.61 7.33 -5.06
C GLU A 168 -6.58 8.50 -5.30
N ALA A 169 -7.35 8.84 -4.27
CA ALA A 169 -8.29 9.95 -4.36
C ALA A 169 -7.53 11.29 -4.47
N PRO A 170 -7.94 12.21 -5.35
CA PRO A 170 -7.38 13.55 -5.37
C PRO A 170 -7.69 14.27 -4.06
N THR A 171 -6.81 15.19 -3.67
CA THR A 171 -7.08 16.04 -2.50
C THR A 171 -8.07 17.14 -2.87
N ASP A 172 -9.29 17.03 -2.36
CA ASP A 172 -10.31 18.04 -2.52
C ASP A 172 -10.25 19.06 -1.38
N VAL A 173 -10.18 20.34 -1.72
CA VAL A 173 -10.16 21.44 -0.75
C VAL A 173 -11.37 22.35 -0.96
N ARG A 174 -12.13 22.59 0.11
CA ARG A 174 -13.21 23.57 0.11
C ARG A 174 -12.67 24.93 0.52
N ILE A 175 -12.86 25.92 -0.33
CA ILE A 175 -12.51 27.30 -0.04
C ILE A 175 -13.54 27.91 0.92
N ASN A 176 -13.05 28.68 1.88
CA ASN A 176 -13.91 29.58 2.64
C ASN A 176 -14.05 30.90 1.87
N PRO A 177 -15.20 31.16 1.22
CA PRO A 177 -15.38 32.35 0.38
C PRO A 177 -15.30 33.67 1.15
N LEU A 178 -15.51 33.65 2.47
CA LEU A 178 -15.38 34.83 3.32
C LEU A 178 -13.92 35.23 3.55
N LYS A 179 -12.98 34.28 3.48
CA LYS A 179 -11.55 34.54 3.66
C LYS A 179 -10.79 34.63 2.36
N GLN A 180 -11.23 33.94 1.34
CA GLN A 180 -10.61 33.90 0.01
C GLN A 180 -11.69 33.75 -1.06
N PRO A 181 -12.14 34.87 -1.66
CA PRO A 181 -13.22 34.85 -2.66
C PRO A 181 -12.78 34.34 -4.04
N ASP A 182 -11.47 34.41 -4.34
CA ASP A 182 -10.94 34.03 -5.65
C ASP A 182 -10.46 32.57 -5.63
N ARG A 183 -11.32 31.67 -6.13
CA ARG A 183 -11.05 30.25 -6.27
C ARG A 183 -9.90 29.97 -7.26
N ARG A 184 -9.80 30.71 -8.37
CA ARG A 184 -8.77 30.49 -9.38
C ARG A 184 -7.40 30.83 -8.85
N ARG A 185 -7.27 31.99 -8.23
CA ARG A 185 -6.02 32.43 -7.61
C ARG A 185 -5.52 31.43 -6.55
N LEU A 186 -6.42 30.91 -5.71
CA LEU A 186 -6.00 29.92 -4.69
C LEU A 186 -5.57 28.61 -5.33
N ARG A 187 -6.29 28.12 -6.35
CA ARG A 187 -5.89 26.91 -7.10
C ARG A 187 -4.47 27.06 -7.66
N ASP A 188 -4.18 28.18 -8.29
CA ASP A 188 -2.89 28.43 -8.94
C ASP A 188 -1.76 28.55 -7.89
N GLN A 189 -2.05 29.14 -6.72
CA GLN A 189 -1.12 29.19 -5.58
C GLN A 189 -0.83 27.79 -4.99
N LEU A 190 -1.82 26.90 -4.95
CA LEU A 190 -1.65 25.54 -4.45
C LEU A 190 -0.90 24.65 -5.45
N ALA A 191 -1.18 24.80 -6.74
CA ALA A 191 -0.49 24.06 -7.81
C ALA A 191 1.02 24.37 -7.88
N GLY A 192 1.45 25.55 -7.50
CA GLY A 192 2.87 25.94 -7.45
C GLY A 192 3.62 25.49 -6.18
N ARG A 193 2.97 24.78 -5.27
CA ARG A 193 3.57 24.32 -3.99
C ARG A 193 3.70 22.79 -3.89
N GLY A 194 3.33 22.05 -4.93
CA GLY A 194 3.39 20.59 -5.03
C GLY A 194 4.63 20.05 -5.72
#